data_5029102db6eca266a659845f71e9150f
#
_entry.id   5029102db6eca266a659845f71e9150f
#
_cell.length_a   1.000
_cell.length_b   1.000
_cell.length_c   1.000
_cell.angle_alpha   90.00
_cell.angle_beta   90.00
_cell.angle_gamma   90.00
#
_symmetry.space_group_name_H-M   'P 1'
#
loop_
_entity.id
_entity.type
_entity.pdbx_description
1 polymer ?
#
loop_
_entity_poly.entity_id
_entity_poly.type
_entity_poly.pdbx_seq_one_letter_code
_entity_poly.pdbx_strand_id
1 'polypeptide(L)'
;MEEIRLQKYLASCGVASRRKCEELILEGKIEVNGIKVTELGTKITPNTDIVKYNGKIVKPDEEKVYILLNKPIGYVTTAKEQFGRDMVLDLVKINKRIVPVGRLDMYTSGALILTNDGEFVNKLTHPSQKIDKTYNVTLKGIVTKK
;
A
#
# COMPACT_ATOMS: atom_id res chain seq x y z
N MET A 1 -4.87 20.25 -14.43
CA MET A 1 -4.11 19.14 -13.77
C MET A 1 -4.85 18.76 -12.51
N GLU A 2 -4.97 17.47 -12.22
CA GLU A 2 -5.77 16.99 -11.10
C GLU A 2 -5.00 17.14 -9.79
N GLU A 3 -5.60 17.82 -8.81
CA GLU A 3 -5.05 17.91 -7.46
C GLU A 3 -5.21 16.58 -6.73
N ILE A 4 -4.21 16.18 -5.99
CA ILE A 4 -4.24 14.98 -5.14
C ILE A 4 -3.89 15.32 -3.69
N ARG A 5 -4.39 14.52 -2.75
CA ARG A 5 -4.04 14.69 -1.34
C ARG A 5 -2.55 14.43 -1.09
N LEU A 6 -1.93 15.28 -0.29
CA LEU A 6 -0.49 15.23 0.02
C LEU A 6 -0.05 13.87 0.56
N GLN A 7 -0.81 13.25 1.47
CA GLN A 7 -0.48 11.91 1.99
C GLN A 7 -0.56 10.81 0.91
N LYS A 8 -1.44 10.97 -0.11
CA LYS A 8 -1.48 10.05 -1.25
C LYS A 8 -0.21 10.18 -2.10
N TYR A 9 0.21 11.41 -2.36
CA TYR A 9 1.44 11.70 -3.09
C TYR A 9 2.67 11.14 -2.37
N LEU A 10 2.84 11.44 -1.08
CA LEU A 10 3.96 10.96 -0.26
C LEU A 10 4.03 9.42 -0.23
N ALA A 11 2.87 8.76 -0.14
CA ALA A 11 2.82 7.30 -0.20
C ALA A 11 3.25 6.75 -1.57
N SER A 12 2.89 7.42 -2.68
CA SER A 12 3.34 7.06 -4.03
C SER A 12 4.84 7.32 -4.25
N CYS A 13 5.41 8.25 -3.48
CA CYS A 13 6.87 8.49 -3.44
C CYS A 13 7.63 7.45 -2.57
N GLY A 14 6.94 6.47 -2.00
CA GLY A 14 7.57 5.46 -1.15
C GLY A 14 7.95 5.92 0.25
N VAL A 15 7.54 7.13 0.68
CA VAL A 15 7.89 7.69 1.99
C VAL A 15 7.39 6.81 3.13
N ALA A 16 6.08 6.52 3.16
CA ALA A 16 5.45 5.65 4.15
C ALA A 16 4.03 5.24 3.71
N SER A 17 3.28 4.55 4.57
CA SER A 17 1.84 4.36 4.38
C SER A 17 1.10 5.71 4.44
N ARG A 18 -0.10 5.81 3.85
CA ARG A 18 -0.87 7.07 3.87
C ARG A 18 -1.10 7.59 5.29
N ARG A 19 -1.46 6.71 6.24
CA ARG A 19 -1.64 7.07 7.66
C ARG A 19 -0.34 7.58 8.28
N LYS A 20 0.77 6.90 8.02
CA LYS A 20 2.07 7.36 8.53
C LYS A 20 2.49 8.69 7.89
N CYS A 21 2.17 8.93 6.61
CA CYS A 21 2.39 10.22 5.97
C CYS A 21 1.55 11.34 6.63
N GLU A 22 0.32 11.07 7.07
CA GLU A 22 -0.48 12.02 7.85
C GLU A 22 0.20 12.39 9.17
N GLU A 23 0.75 11.40 9.90
CA GLU A 23 1.55 11.68 11.10
C GLU A 23 2.77 12.55 10.79
N LEU A 24 3.49 12.25 9.71
CA LEU A 24 4.68 13.04 9.30
C LEU A 24 4.31 14.47 8.90
N ILE A 25 3.13 14.69 8.32
CA ILE A 25 2.61 16.04 8.03
C ILE A 25 2.35 16.79 9.34
N LEU A 26 1.63 16.18 10.29
CA LEU A 26 1.37 16.78 11.60
C LEU A 26 2.65 17.09 12.38
N GLU A 27 3.68 16.25 12.26
CA GLU A 27 5.00 16.46 12.85
C GLU A 27 5.80 17.58 12.16
N GLY A 28 5.28 18.19 11.09
CA GLY A 28 5.96 19.26 10.35
C GLY A 28 7.21 18.82 9.59
N LYS A 29 7.30 17.55 9.19
CA LYS A 29 8.43 17.00 8.44
C LYS A 29 8.30 17.17 6.92
N ILE A 30 7.17 17.72 6.47
CA ILE A 30 6.85 17.87 5.05
C ILE A 30 6.82 19.35 4.68
N GLU A 31 7.43 19.67 3.54
CA GLU A 31 7.37 20.99 2.92
C GLU A 31 6.77 20.88 1.51
N VAL A 32 5.97 21.86 1.15
CA VAL A 32 5.46 22.05 -0.21
C VAL A 32 5.85 23.45 -0.68
N ASN A 33 6.56 23.52 -1.79
CA ASN A 33 7.08 24.79 -2.35
C ASN A 33 7.86 25.64 -1.32
N GLY A 34 8.63 24.96 -0.46
CA GLY A 34 9.45 25.61 0.57
C GLY A 34 8.68 25.99 1.85
N ILE A 35 7.38 25.74 1.92
CA ILE A 35 6.55 26.04 3.09
C ILE A 35 6.24 24.74 3.83
N LYS A 36 6.49 24.75 5.15
CA LYS A 36 6.14 23.62 6.02
C LYS A 36 4.62 23.44 6.10
N VAL A 37 4.16 22.22 5.86
CA VAL A 37 2.75 21.85 5.90
C VAL A 37 2.48 20.97 7.12
N THR A 38 1.49 21.38 7.93
CA THR A 38 1.05 20.62 9.12
C THR A 38 -0.45 20.31 9.11
N GLU A 39 -1.18 20.75 8.09
CA GLU A 39 -2.61 20.53 7.95
C GLU A 39 -2.92 19.23 7.17
N LEU A 40 -3.77 18.39 7.77
CA LEU A 40 -4.35 17.24 7.06
C LEU A 40 -5.35 17.72 6.01
N GLY A 41 -5.43 16.98 4.92
CA GLY A 41 -6.32 17.34 3.79
C GLY A 41 -5.69 18.25 2.76
N THR A 42 -4.49 18.78 3.01
CA THR A 42 -3.71 19.55 2.02
C THR A 42 -3.61 18.78 0.70
N LYS A 43 -3.85 19.49 -0.39
CA LYS A 43 -3.73 18.98 -1.74
C LYS A 43 -2.53 19.61 -2.45
N ILE A 44 -1.98 18.88 -3.39
CA ILE A 44 -0.90 19.32 -4.27
C ILE A 44 -1.23 18.97 -5.72
N THR A 45 -0.61 19.71 -6.63
CA THR A 45 -0.62 19.41 -8.06
C THR A 45 0.67 18.68 -8.42
N PRO A 46 0.63 17.34 -8.70
CA PRO A 46 1.83 16.61 -9.12
C PRO A 46 2.51 17.26 -10.32
N ASN A 47 3.83 17.17 -10.39
CA ASN A 47 4.70 17.76 -11.41
C ASN A 47 4.81 19.30 -11.40
N THR A 48 3.97 20.01 -10.65
CA THR A 48 4.03 21.46 -10.47
C THR A 48 4.59 21.81 -9.10
N ASP A 49 4.05 21.17 -8.06
CA ASP A 49 4.47 21.42 -6.69
C ASP A 49 5.72 20.62 -6.31
N ILE A 50 6.65 21.27 -5.63
CA ILE A 50 7.86 20.65 -5.11
C ILE A 50 7.61 20.21 -3.67
N VAL A 51 7.61 18.89 -3.46
CA VAL A 51 7.39 18.28 -2.14
C VAL A 51 8.72 17.79 -1.58
N LYS A 52 9.00 18.14 -0.30
CA LYS A 52 10.16 17.65 0.42
C LYS A 52 9.76 16.91 1.69
N TYR A 53 10.52 15.88 2.00
CA TYR A 53 10.48 15.16 3.28
C TYR A 53 11.85 15.26 3.95
N ASN A 54 11.89 15.76 5.17
CA ASN A 54 13.14 16.06 5.89
C ASN A 54 14.16 16.82 5.02
N GLY A 55 13.70 17.86 4.29
CA GLY A 55 14.53 18.69 3.44
C GLY A 55 14.93 18.09 2.08
N LYS A 56 14.61 16.81 1.81
CA LYS A 56 14.91 16.14 0.55
C LYS A 56 13.69 16.09 -0.37
N ILE A 57 13.87 16.45 -1.64
CA ILE A 57 12.80 16.33 -2.65
C ILE A 57 12.39 14.87 -2.80
N VAL A 58 11.09 14.62 -2.77
CA VAL A 58 10.50 13.31 -3.02
C VAL A 58 9.66 13.34 -4.30
N LYS A 59 9.79 12.27 -5.09
CA LYS A 59 9.03 12.07 -6.34
C LYS A 59 8.49 10.65 -6.37
N PRO A 60 7.35 10.43 -7.03
CA PRO A 60 6.85 9.08 -7.25
C PRO A 60 7.87 8.23 -8.01
N ASP A 61 7.96 6.95 -7.63
CA ASP A 61 8.78 6.00 -8.37
C ASP A 61 8.13 5.75 -9.75
N GLU A 62 8.85 6.12 -10.81
CA GLU A 62 8.37 5.97 -12.19
C GLU A 62 8.34 4.52 -12.62
N GLU A 63 9.25 3.70 -12.08
CA GLU A 63 9.32 2.28 -12.39
C GLU A 63 8.31 1.50 -11.55
N LYS A 64 7.25 0.98 -12.19
CA LYS A 64 6.26 0.13 -11.55
C LYS A 64 6.74 -1.32 -11.49
N VAL A 65 6.50 -1.94 -10.35
CA VAL A 65 6.88 -3.33 -10.08
C VAL A 65 5.63 -4.13 -9.73
N TYR A 66 5.52 -5.32 -10.32
CA TYR A 66 4.44 -6.27 -10.07
C TYR A 66 5.05 -7.63 -9.79
N ILE A 67 4.80 -8.16 -8.60
CA ILE A 67 5.34 -9.44 -8.15
C ILE A 67 4.17 -10.35 -7.85
N LEU A 68 4.14 -11.51 -8.49
CA LEU A 68 3.20 -12.57 -8.17
C LEU A 68 3.85 -13.51 -7.14
N LEU A 69 3.35 -13.47 -5.92
CA LEU A 69 3.76 -14.36 -4.84
C LEU A 69 2.79 -15.54 -4.75
N ASN A 70 3.29 -16.76 -4.74
CA ASN A 70 2.56 -17.90 -4.22
C ASN A 70 2.69 -17.87 -2.69
N LYS A 71 1.75 -17.19 -2.04
CA LYS A 71 1.80 -17.02 -0.58
C LYS A 71 1.68 -18.35 0.13
N PRO A 72 2.67 -18.75 0.95
CA PRO A 72 2.53 -19.92 1.81
C PRO A 72 1.62 -19.63 3.02
N ILE A 73 1.17 -20.67 3.68
CA ILE A 73 0.54 -20.55 5.01
C ILE A 73 1.57 -20.05 6.03
N GLY A 74 1.09 -19.44 7.11
CA GLY A 74 1.93 -18.95 8.22
C GLY A 74 2.34 -17.49 8.11
N TYR A 75 2.11 -16.83 6.97
CA TYR A 75 2.45 -15.43 6.74
C TYR A 75 1.21 -14.54 6.73
N VAL A 76 1.28 -13.40 7.41
CA VAL A 76 0.19 -12.41 7.42
C VAL A 76 0.33 -11.42 6.26
N THR A 77 -0.81 -11.07 5.67
CA THR A 77 -0.88 -10.05 4.62
C THR A 77 -1.03 -8.68 5.25
N THR A 78 0.08 -8.10 5.68
CA THR A 78 0.15 -6.74 6.24
C THR A 78 1.43 -6.05 5.82
N ALA A 79 1.41 -4.72 5.80
CA ALA A 79 2.61 -3.89 5.61
C ALA A 79 3.24 -3.46 6.95
N LYS A 80 2.59 -3.77 8.08
CA LYS A 80 3.09 -3.50 9.43
C LYS A 80 2.60 -4.59 10.37
N GLU A 81 3.52 -5.31 10.96
CA GLU A 81 3.23 -6.33 11.97
C GLU A 81 3.45 -5.78 13.38
N GLN A 82 2.57 -6.13 14.31
CA GLN A 82 2.60 -5.67 15.69
C GLN A 82 2.80 -6.81 16.71
N PHE A 83 2.71 -8.07 16.28
CA PHE A 83 2.72 -9.23 17.14
C PHE A 83 3.88 -10.20 16.87
N GLY A 84 4.89 -9.78 16.11
CA GLY A 84 6.06 -10.58 15.76
C GLY A 84 5.76 -11.74 14.80
N ARG A 85 4.69 -11.67 14.02
CA ARG A 85 4.35 -12.68 13.01
C ARG A 85 5.08 -12.39 11.69
N ASP A 86 5.44 -13.43 10.96
CA ASP A 86 6.06 -13.31 9.65
C ASP A 86 5.10 -12.67 8.64
N MET A 87 5.61 -11.70 7.89
CA MET A 87 4.83 -10.95 6.89
C MET A 87 5.13 -11.44 5.47
N VAL A 88 4.14 -11.32 4.59
CA VAL A 88 4.33 -11.62 3.15
C VAL A 88 5.46 -10.79 2.51
N LEU A 89 5.69 -9.58 3.01
CA LEU A 89 6.77 -8.72 2.51
C LEU A 89 8.16 -9.24 2.84
N ASP A 90 8.32 -10.04 3.90
CA ASP A 90 9.60 -10.64 4.29
C ASP A 90 10.09 -11.70 3.28
N LEU A 91 9.16 -12.24 2.48
CA LEU A 91 9.45 -13.22 1.43
C LEU A 91 10.05 -12.61 0.16
N VAL A 92 9.99 -11.29 0.02
CA VAL A 92 10.40 -10.58 -1.20
C VAL A 92 11.51 -9.58 -0.90
N LYS A 93 12.67 -9.81 -1.49
CA LYS A 93 13.83 -8.90 -1.38
C LYS A 93 13.81 -7.91 -2.54
N ILE A 94 13.32 -6.70 -2.29
CA ILE A 94 13.30 -5.61 -3.27
C ILE A 94 13.58 -4.28 -2.57
N ASN A 95 14.34 -3.42 -3.25
CA ASN A 95 14.65 -2.07 -2.75
C ASN A 95 13.60 -1.03 -3.18
N LYS A 96 12.33 -1.40 -3.10
CA LYS A 96 11.17 -0.53 -3.37
C LYS A 96 10.09 -0.81 -2.34
N ARG A 97 9.36 0.23 -1.97
CA ARG A 97 8.20 0.04 -1.10
C ARG A 97 7.05 -0.56 -1.90
N ILE A 98 6.75 -1.81 -1.65
CA ILE A 98 5.62 -2.55 -2.24
C ILE A 98 4.53 -2.79 -1.21
N VAL A 99 3.31 -3.02 -1.68
CA VAL A 99 2.14 -3.36 -0.87
C VAL A 99 1.39 -4.54 -1.50
N PRO A 100 0.70 -5.36 -0.70
CA PRO A 100 -0.12 -6.43 -1.24
C PRO A 100 -1.40 -5.89 -1.89
N VAL A 101 -1.81 -6.52 -2.98
CA VAL A 101 -3.08 -6.28 -3.68
C VAL A 101 -4.14 -7.21 -3.08
N GLY A 102 -4.94 -6.67 -2.19
CA GLY A 102 -5.86 -7.46 -1.39
C GLY A 102 -5.16 -8.21 -0.26
N ARG A 103 -5.83 -9.22 0.27
CA ARG A 103 -5.35 -9.97 1.45
C ARG A 103 -5.72 -11.44 1.32
N LEU A 104 -4.82 -12.30 1.78
CA LEU A 104 -5.08 -13.68 2.13
C LEU A 104 -4.81 -13.86 3.62
N ASP A 105 -5.62 -14.65 4.29
CA ASP A 105 -5.45 -14.92 5.72
C ASP A 105 -4.15 -15.70 5.99
N MET A 106 -3.69 -15.69 7.23
CA MET A 106 -2.43 -16.33 7.64
C MET A 106 -2.35 -17.81 7.22
N TYR A 107 -3.45 -18.54 7.36
CA TYR A 107 -3.53 -19.96 7.02
C TYR A 107 -4.07 -20.25 5.61
N THR A 108 -4.22 -19.21 4.79
CA THR A 108 -4.60 -19.34 3.38
C THR A 108 -3.35 -19.23 2.51
N SER A 109 -3.19 -20.16 1.58
CA SER A 109 -2.15 -20.11 0.55
C SER A 109 -2.74 -19.70 -0.79
N GLY A 110 -1.90 -19.18 -1.70
CA GLY A 110 -2.30 -18.90 -3.07
C GLY A 110 -1.69 -17.64 -3.66
N ALA A 111 -2.20 -17.25 -4.81
CA ALA A 111 -1.71 -16.10 -5.56
C ALA A 111 -1.99 -14.78 -4.85
N LEU A 112 -0.93 -14.01 -4.60
CA LEU A 112 -0.99 -12.67 -4.04
C LEU A 112 -0.05 -11.75 -4.83
N ILE A 113 -0.59 -10.66 -5.35
CA ILE A 113 0.20 -9.66 -6.08
C ILE A 113 0.74 -8.64 -5.08
N LEU A 114 2.03 -8.30 -5.21
CA LEU A 114 2.70 -7.23 -4.49
C LEU A 114 3.15 -6.17 -5.49
N THR A 115 2.91 -4.90 -5.21
CA THR A 115 3.23 -3.82 -6.16
C THR A 115 3.45 -2.48 -5.47
N ASN A 116 4.15 -1.56 -6.14
CA ASN A 116 4.22 -0.15 -5.77
C ASN A 116 3.19 0.71 -6.52
N ASP A 117 2.34 0.12 -7.37
CA ASP A 117 1.30 0.80 -8.14
C ASP A 117 -0.02 0.89 -7.36
N GLY A 118 -0.24 2.02 -6.69
CA GLY A 118 -1.46 2.23 -5.89
C GLY A 118 -2.74 2.34 -6.72
N GLU A 119 -2.67 2.73 -8.01
CA GLU A 119 -3.83 2.76 -8.89
C GLU A 119 -4.26 1.35 -9.28
N PHE A 120 -3.29 0.50 -9.60
CA PHE A 120 -3.52 -0.92 -9.86
C PHE A 120 -4.14 -1.62 -8.64
N VAL A 121 -3.60 -1.37 -7.43
CA VAL A 121 -4.19 -1.87 -6.17
C VAL A 121 -5.65 -1.46 -6.06
N ASN A 122 -5.96 -0.18 -6.29
CA ASN A 122 -7.33 0.32 -6.19
C ASN A 122 -8.26 -0.33 -7.23
N LYS A 123 -7.82 -0.47 -8.47
CA LYS A 123 -8.60 -1.14 -9.54
C LYS A 123 -8.96 -2.58 -9.19
N LEU A 124 -8.08 -3.32 -8.51
CA LEU A 124 -8.32 -4.73 -8.19
C LEU A 124 -9.01 -4.95 -6.85
N THR A 125 -8.98 -3.99 -5.93
CA THR A 125 -9.48 -4.20 -4.56
C THR A 125 -10.69 -3.36 -4.20
N HIS A 126 -10.95 -2.26 -4.92
CA HIS A 126 -12.09 -1.40 -4.59
C HIS A 126 -13.42 -2.10 -4.90
N PRO A 127 -14.38 -2.09 -3.98
CA PRO A 127 -15.66 -2.79 -4.15
C PRO A 127 -16.44 -2.40 -5.39
N SER A 128 -16.30 -1.16 -5.87
CA SER A 128 -16.99 -0.69 -7.09
C SER A 128 -16.56 -1.40 -8.37
N GLN A 129 -15.38 -2.03 -8.37
CA GLN A 129 -14.83 -2.71 -9.55
C GLN A 129 -15.38 -4.13 -9.74
N LYS A 130 -16.05 -4.68 -8.74
CA LYS A 130 -16.74 -6.00 -8.76
C LYS A 130 -15.87 -7.12 -9.35
N ILE A 131 -14.59 -7.15 -9.00
CA ILE A 131 -13.68 -8.20 -9.44
C ILE A 131 -13.94 -9.47 -8.63
N ASP A 132 -14.24 -10.55 -9.31
CA ASP A 132 -14.49 -11.85 -8.70
C ASP A 132 -13.21 -12.46 -8.12
N LYS A 133 -13.36 -13.13 -6.97
CA LYS A 133 -12.29 -13.88 -6.32
C LYS A 133 -12.79 -15.29 -6.04
N THR A 134 -12.09 -16.27 -6.55
CA THR A 134 -12.44 -17.68 -6.36
C THR A 134 -11.55 -18.30 -5.30
N TYR A 135 -12.16 -18.99 -4.33
CA TYR A 135 -11.48 -19.73 -3.28
C TYR A 135 -11.86 -21.20 -3.30
N ASN A 136 -10.87 -22.06 -3.27
CA ASN A 136 -11.09 -23.49 -3.02
C ASN A 136 -10.97 -23.74 -1.51
N VAL A 137 -12.04 -24.20 -0.88
CA VAL A 137 -12.10 -24.41 0.56
C VAL A 137 -12.25 -25.87 0.86
N THR A 138 -11.34 -26.41 1.67
CA THR A 138 -11.43 -27.76 2.22
C THR A 138 -11.98 -27.67 3.66
N LEU A 139 -13.09 -28.32 3.90
CA LEU A 139 -13.76 -28.35 5.20
C LEU A 139 -13.63 -29.73 5.83
N LYS A 140 -13.55 -29.76 7.16
CA LYS A 140 -13.62 -30.99 7.93
C LYS A 140 -15.09 -31.27 8.29
N GLY A 141 -15.63 -32.42 7.85
CA GLY A 141 -17.01 -32.81 8.11
C GLY A 141 -17.94 -32.63 6.90
N ILE A 142 -19.23 -32.83 7.13
CA ILE A 142 -20.27 -32.75 6.11
C ILE A 142 -20.94 -31.38 6.17
N VAL A 143 -20.97 -30.69 5.03
CA VAL A 143 -21.68 -29.40 4.90
C VAL A 143 -23.14 -29.69 4.64
N THR A 144 -24.02 -29.28 5.54
CA THR A 144 -25.47 -29.33 5.37
C THR A 144 -26.02 -28.00 4.91
N LYS A 145 -26.99 -28.03 3.97
CA LYS A 145 -27.79 -26.82 3.69
C LYS A 145 -28.67 -26.52 4.92
N LYS A 146 -28.59 -25.32 5.45
CA LYS A 146 -29.64 -24.77 6.30
C LYS A 146 -30.73 -24.15 5.46
#